data_8f3918e839ebb9ca4a419fd2c22a90c0
#
_entry.id   8f3918e839ebb9ca4a419fd2c22a90c0
#
_cell.length_a   1.000
_cell.length_b   1.000
_cell.length_c   1.000
_cell.angle_alpha   90.00
_cell.angle_beta   90.00
_cell.angle_gamma   90.00
#
_symmetry.space_group_name_H-M   'P 1'
#
loop_
_entity.id
_entity.type
_entity.pdbx_description
1 polymer ?
#
loop_
_entity_poly.entity_id
_entity_poly.type
_entity_poly.pdbx_seq_one_letter_code
_entity_poly.pdbx_strand_id
1 'polypeptide(L)'
;MKFLLYNIRYGTGKYLIKRFKHIRGYLGRSEKHIDRIGKFIRRQKPDIVGLVEVDLGSFRMKSKNQAEILSEMTDKNFIYQYKYEENSRYMKFPIVRKQGNALLSNKEIVNHKFHYLDNGMKKLIIEIETNGVVIFLVHLALGGKTRMKQFVQLFSLIEKCDKPMIVAGDFNTLWGTEEIELFMKAGKLKSANLERKPTFPSWSPKKELDFVLHSKNIKINDVKVIKTMLSDHLPILIDFDII
;
A
#
# COMPACT_ATOMS: atom_id res chain seq x y z
N MET A 1 -14.64 11.50 4.00
CA MET A 1 -14.04 10.21 4.39
C MET A 1 -12.54 10.31 4.43
N LYS A 2 -11.88 9.51 5.31
CA LYS A 2 -10.41 9.52 5.42
C LYS A 2 -9.83 8.19 4.96
N PHE A 3 -8.88 8.25 4.04
CA PHE A 3 -8.10 7.10 3.59
C PHE A 3 -6.63 7.28 3.96
N LEU A 4 -6.05 6.26 4.62
CA LEU A 4 -4.63 6.21 4.97
C LEU A 4 -3.93 5.15 4.13
N LEU A 5 -2.92 5.55 3.36
CA LEU A 5 -1.99 4.64 2.69
C LEU A 5 -0.71 4.52 3.51
N TYR A 6 -0.25 3.29 3.76
CA TYR A 6 1.01 3.09 4.46
C TYR A 6 1.74 1.81 4.02
N ASN A 7 2.94 1.94 3.48
CA ASN A 7 3.87 0.84 3.34
C ASN A 7 4.56 0.63 4.71
N ILE A 8 4.23 -0.47 5.40
CA ILE A 8 4.68 -0.76 6.78
C ILE A 8 5.94 -1.61 6.85
N ARG A 9 6.52 -1.97 5.70
CA ARG A 9 7.75 -2.78 5.62
C ARG A 9 7.71 -4.01 6.54
N TYR A 10 6.63 -4.76 6.50
CA TYR A 10 6.43 -5.96 7.33
C TYR A 10 6.58 -5.70 8.84
N GLY A 11 6.32 -4.48 9.31
CA GLY A 11 6.50 -4.09 10.71
C GLY A 11 7.95 -4.19 11.21
N THR A 12 8.95 -4.17 10.35
CA THR A 12 10.37 -4.29 10.75
C THR A 12 11.00 -2.97 11.18
N GLY A 13 10.25 -1.88 11.04
CA GLY A 13 10.67 -0.55 11.46
C GLY A 13 11.71 0.12 10.57
N LYS A 14 12.16 1.28 11.03
CA LYS A 14 13.27 2.00 10.42
C LYS A 14 14.59 1.39 10.87
N TYR A 15 15.45 1.00 9.92
CA TYR A 15 16.85 0.73 10.21
C TYR A 15 17.73 1.84 9.64
N LEU A 16 18.32 2.63 10.53
CA LEU A 16 19.42 3.54 10.21
C LEU A 16 20.60 2.70 9.70
N ILE A 17 20.99 2.98 8.50
CA ILE A 17 21.96 2.25 7.71
C ILE A 17 23.36 2.44 8.27
N LYS A 18 23.94 1.39 8.85
CA LYS A 18 25.34 1.08 8.55
C LYS A 18 25.31 -0.11 7.59
N ARG A 19 26.00 -0.03 6.50
CA ARG A 19 26.03 -0.79 5.23
C ARG A 19 25.77 -2.32 5.27
N PHE A 20 25.72 -2.96 6.44
CA PHE A 20 25.51 -4.41 6.65
C PHE A 20 24.28 -4.79 7.49
N LYS A 21 23.45 -3.82 7.95
CA LYS A 21 22.31 -4.09 8.83
C LYS A 21 20.96 -4.23 8.10
N HIS A 22 20.91 -4.03 6.78
CA HIS A 22 19.66 -4.14 6.02
C HIS A 22 19.01 -5.53 6.10
N ILE A 23 19.81 -6.58 5.94
CA ILE A 23 19.30 -7.96 5.96
C ILE A 23 18.84 -8.36 7.36
N ARG A 24 19.63 -8.04 8.40
CA ARG A 24 19.25 -8.35 9.79
C ARG A 24 17.96 -7.64 10.22
N GLY A 25 17.76 -6.40 9.80
CA GLY A 25 16.53 -5.68 10.07
C GLY A 25 15.29 -6.32 9.43
N TYR A 26 15.44 -6.81 8.21
CA TYR A 26 14.37 -7.49 7.49
C TYR A 26 13.99 -8.85 8.11
N LEU A 27 14.91 -9.50 8.82
CA LEU A 27 14.71 -10.79 9.51
C LEU A 27 14.31 -10.63 10.99
N GLY A 28 14.30 -9.41 11.54
CA GLY A 28 14.01 -9.14 12.93
C GLY A 28 12.56 -9.40 13.33
N ARG A 29 12.31 -9.65 14.63
CA ARG A 29 10.96 -9.75 15.18
C ARG A 29 10.25 -8.40 15.11
N SER A 30 8.97 -8.39 14.71
CA SER A 30 8.18 -7.18 14.43
C SER A 30 6.99 -6.95 15.39
N GLU A 31 6.74 -7.85 16.35
CA GLU A 31 5.57 -7.79 17.24
C GLU A 31 5.40 -6.45 17.97
N LYS A 32 6.45 -5.98 18.67
CA LYS A 32 6.39 -4.70 19.39
C LYS A 32 6.25 -3.49 18.46
N HIS A 33 6.67 -3.63 17.22
CA HIS A 33 6.64 -2.55 16.27
C HIS A 33 5.26 -2.42 15.62
N ILE A 34 4.59 -3.54 15.37
CA ILE A 34 3.22 -3.53 14.84
C ILE A 34 2.24 -2.87 15.83
N ASP A 35 2.42 -3.04 17.15
CA ASP A 35 1.64 -2.34 18.16
C ASP A 35 1.77 -0.81 18.04
N ARG A 36 2.99 -0.31 17.78
CA ARG A 36 3.22 1.13 17.56
C ARG A 36 2.54 1.62 16.27
N ILE A 37 2.57 0.82 15.22
CA ILE A 37 1.88 1.12 13.95
C ILE A 37 0.37 1.16 14.18
N GLY A 38 -0.20 0.19 14.89
CA GLY A 38 -1.62 0.16 15.22
C GLY A 38 -2.08 1.38 16.04
N LYS A 39 -1.32 1.75 17.07
CA LYS A 39 -1.56 2.98 17.86
C LYS A 39 -1.47 4.24 17.00
N PHE A 40 -0.52 4.29 16.06
CA PHE A 40 -0.41 5.39 15.11
C PHE A 40 -1.64 5.47 14.20
N ILE A 41 -2.05 4.37 13.57
CA ILE A 41 -3.22 4.32 12.68
C ILE A 41 -4.48 4.77 13.46
N ARG A 42 -4.69 4.25 14.67
CA ARG A 42 -5.84 4.60 15.50
C ARG A 42 -5.90 6.11 15.82
N ARG A 43 -4.76 6.75 16.04
CA ARG A 43 -4.67 8.20 16.30
C ARG A 43 -5.06 9.03 15.07
N GLN A 44 -4.81 8.55 13.86
CA GLN A 44 -5.18 9.25 12.63
C GLN A 44 -6.68 9.15 12.31
N LYS A 45 -7.39 8.19 12.94
CA LYS A 45 -8.84 7.95 12.77
C LYS A 45 -9.24 7.83 11.29
N PRO A 46 -8.54 7.03 10.46
CA PRO A 46 -8.95 6.82 9.08
C PRO A 46 -10.20 5.94 9.03
N ASP A 47 -11.05 6.17 8.03
CA ASP A 47 -12.15 5.27 7.72
C ASP A 47 -11.64 4.01 7.03
N ILE A 48 -10.69 4.18 6.11
CA ILE A 48 -10.12 3.11 5.30
C ILE A 48 -8.58 3.18 5.39
N VAL A 49 -7.92 2.01 5.43
CA VAL A 49 -6.46 1.90 5.50
C VAL A 49 -5.96 0.94 4.43
N GLY A 50 -5.11 1.42 3.54
CA GLY A 50 -4.35 0.59 2.61
C GLY A 50 -2.95 0.29 3.17
N LEU A 51 -2.66 -0.98 3.40
CA LEU A 51 -1.40 -1.45 3.96
C LEU A 51 -0.61 -2.22 2.92
N VAL A 52 0.59 -1.74 2.63
CA VAL A 52 1.54 -2.38 1.74
C VAL A 52 2.66 -3.00 2.57
N GLU A 53 3.21 -4.12 2.10
CA GLU A 53 4.23 -4.89 2.80
C GLU A 53 3.80 -5.37 4.20
N VAL A 54 2.73 -6.16 4.23
CA VAL A 54 2.19 -6.79 5.44
C VAL A 54 2.75 -8.20 5.61
N ASP A 55 3.10 -8.58 6.84
CA ASP A 55 3.48 -9.95 7.21
C ASP A 55 2.24 -10.74 7.65
N LEU A 56 1.90 -11.75 6.88
CA LEU A 56 0.71 -12.58 7.05
C LEU A 56 1.00 -13.87 7.83
N GLY A 57 1.85 -13.79 8.85
CA GLY A 57 2.12 -14.91 9.76
C GLY A 57 3.46 -15.61 9.51
N SER A 58 4.53 -14.90 9.24
CA SER A 58 5.88 -15.48 9.25
C SER A 58 6.42 -15.64 10.68
N PHE A 59 7.59 -16.25 10.80
CA PHE A 59 8.27 -16.40 12.10
C PHE A 59 8.57 -15.05 12.79
N ARG A 60 8.68 -13.94 12.03
CA ARG A 60 8.87 -12.58 12.57
C ARG A 60 7.74 -12.17 13.48
N MET A 61 6.55 -12.69 13.20
CA MET A 61 5.31 -12.44 13.93
C MET A 61 4.85 -13.63 14.79
N LYS A 62 5.71 -14.65 14.96
CA LYS A 62 5.32 -15.91 15.64
C LYS A 62 4.02 -16.49 15.06
N SER A 63 3.94 -16.53 13.73
CA SER A 63 2.78 -16.99 12.97
C SER A 63 1.50 -16.14 13.11
N LYS A 64 1.55 -14.97 13.74
CA LYS A 64 0.41 -14.04 13.82
C LYS A 64 0.36 -13.16 12.57
N ASN A 65 -0.85 -12.89 12.09
CA ASN A 65 -1.09 -12.04 10.92
C ASN A 65 -1.16 -10.57 11.33
N GLN A 66 -0.34 -9.72 10.70
CA GLN A 66 -0.34 -8.28 11.00
C GLN A 66 -1.65 -7.59 10.60
N ALA A 67 -2.32 -8.05 9.54
CA ALA A 67 -3.61 -7.47 9.13
C ALA A 67 -4.69 -7.70 10.19
N GLU A 68 -4.75 -8.91 10.77
CA GLU A 68 -5.67 -9.25 11.87
C GLU A 68 -5.39 -8.39 13.10
N ILE A 69 -4.13 -8.33 13.55
CA ILE A 69 -3.74 -7.51 14.71
C ILE A 69 -4.13 -6.05 14.51
N LEU A 70 -3.86 -5.49 13.32
CA LEU A 70 -4.18 -4.09 13.04
C LEU A 70 -5.69 -3.85 12.91
N SER A 71 -6.44 -4.83 12.38
CA SER A 71 -7.91 -4.82 12.35
C SER A 71 -8.48 -4.75 13.75
N GLU A 72 -8.08 -5.64 14.65
CA GLU A 72 -8.49 -5.65 16.06
C GLU A 72 -8.15 -4.34 16.78
N MET A 73 -6.92 -3.84 16.62
CA MET A 73 -6.46 -2.61 17.26
C MET A 73 -7.20 -1.36 16.79
N THR A 74 -7.77 -1.37 15.60
CA THR A 74 -8.41 -0.21 14.94
C THR A 74 -9.90 -0.36 14.78
N ASP A 75 -10.47 -1.48 15.21
CA ASP A 75 -11.89 -1.85 15.10
C ASP A 75 -12.40 -1.71 13.66
N LYS A 76 -11.78 -2.48 12.75
CA LYS A 76 -12.08 -2.44 11.31
C LYS A 76 -12.24 -3.83 10.71
N ASN A 77 -13.14 -3.96 9.76
CA ASN A 77 -13.18 -5.10 8.84
C ASN A 77 -11.88 -5.11 8.02
N PHE A 78 -11.43 -6.27 7.56
CA PHE A 78 -10.20 -6.35 6.78
C PHE A 78 -10.28 -7.40 5.67
N ILE A 79 -9.54 -7.13 4.62
CA ILE A 79 -9.21 -8.07 3.55
C ILE A 79 -7.71 -8.06 3.39
N TYR A 80 -7.12 -9.22 3.22
CA TYR A 80 -5.70 -9.37 2.89
C TYR A 80 -5.49 -10.44 1.82
N GLN A 81 -4.36 -10.36 1.13
CA GLN A 81 -3.96 -11.40 0.21
C GLN A 81 -2.44 -11.53 0.15
N TYR A 82 -1.99 -12.75 -0.07
CA TYR A 82 -0.59 -13.08 -0.30
C TYR A 82 -0.12 -12.50 -1.62
N LYS A 83 1.12 -12.01 -1.63
CA LYS A 83 1.74 -11.35 -2.78
C LYS A 83 1.97 -12.27 -3.96
N TYR A 84 2.03 -13.58 -3.73
CA TYR A 84 2.31 -14.59 -4.71
C TYR A 84 1.17 -15.60 -4.79
N GLU A 85 0.87 -16.03 -6.01
CA GLU A 85 -0.04 -17.13 -6.28
C GLU A 85 0.50 -18.45 -5.71
N GLU A 86 -0.36 -19.37 -5.35
CA GLU A 86 0.00 -20.64 -4.72
C GLU A 86 1.03 -21.45 -5.52
N ASN A 87 0.93 -21.43 -6.85
CA ASN A 87 1.83 -22.13 -7.77
C ASN A 87 3.18 -21.41 -7.99
N SER A 88 3.38 -20.25 -7.37
CA SER A 88 4.62 -19.49 -7.55
C SER A 88 5.80 -20.19 -6.89
N ARG A 89 6.97 -20.22 -7.59
CA ARG A 89 8.24 -20.68 -7.01
C ARG A 89 8.63 -19.95 -5.72
N TYR A 90 8.13 -18.74 -5.49
CA TYR A 90 8.40 -17.95 -4.29
C TYR A 90 7.72 -18.50 -3.04
N MET A 91 6.68 -19.33 -3.19
CA MET A 91 6.01 -20.00 -2.08
C MET A 91 6.89 -21.02 -1.35
N LYS A 92 8.00 -21.45 -1.96
CA LYS A 92 9.00 -22.33 -1.32
C LYS A 92 9.80 -21.62 -0.21
N PHE A 93 9.82 -20.29 -0.19
CA PHE A 93 10.58 -19.52 0.79
C PHE A 93 9.73 -19.10 1.99
N PRO A 94 10.04 -19.56 3.23
CA PRO A 94 9.16 -19.41 4.40
C PRO A 94 8.74 -17.98 4.73
N ILE A 95 9.63 -17.00 4.55
CA ILE A 95 9.31 -15.58 4.79
C ILE A 95 8.50 -15.00 3.64
N VAL A 96 8.95 -15.29 2.41
CA VAL A 96 8.43 -14.68 1.20
C VAL A 96 6.97 -15.09 0.96
N ARG A 97 6.64 -16.36 1.21
CA ARG A 97 5.26 -16.88 1.09
C ARG A 97 4.26 -16.24 2.04
N LYS A 98 4.74 -15.57 3.09
CA LYS A 98 3.90 -14.89 4.09
C LYS A 98 3.86 -13.36 3.90
N GLN A 99 4.37 -12.86 2.78
CA GLN A 99 4.28 -11.46 2.40
C GLN A 99 2.97 -11.17 1.67
N GLY A 100 2.35 -10.04 1.99
CA GLY A 100 1.11 -9.62 1.34
C GLY A 100 0.84 -8.13 1.50
N ASN A 101 -0.38 -7.77 1.13
CA ASN A 101 -0.96 -6.45 1.35
C ASN A 101 -2.32 -6.63 2.01
N ALA A 102 -2.86 -5.55 2.61
CA ALA A 102 -4.16 -5.58 3.26
C ALA A 102 -4.90 -4.25 3.11
N LEU A 103 -6.22 -4.32 3.13
CA LEU A 103 -7.11 -3.18 3.26
C LEU A 103 -7.98 -3.37 4.50
N LEU A 104 -8.13 -2.30 5.28
CA LEU A 104 -9.01 -2.26 6.44
C LEU A 104 -10.07 -1.18 6.23
N SER A 105 -11.30 -1.40 6.68
CA SER A 105 -12.40 -0.45 6.56
C SER A 105 -13.29 -0.47 7.81
N ASN A 106 -13.72 0.70 8.29
CA ASN A 106 -14.74 0.82 9.34
C ASN A 106 -16.16 0.59 8.80
N LYS A 107 -16.30 0.45 7.48
CA LYS A 107 -17.52 0.10 6.78
C LYS A 107 -17.42 -1.30 6.20
N GLU A 108 -18.57 -1.86 5.87
CA GLU A 108 -18.62 -3.15 5.18
C GLU A 108 -17.86 -3.07 3.85
N ILE A 109 -17.11 -4.13 3.56
CA ILE A 109 -16.49 -4.36 2.26
C ILE A 109 -17.50 -5.15 1.44
N VAL A 110 -18.22 -4.44 0.57
CA VAL A 110 -19.35 -4.99 -0.20
C VAL A 110 -18.86 -6.00 -1.25
N ASN A 111 -17.69 -5.73 -1.84
CA ASN A 111 -17.09 -6.59 -2.86
C ASN A 111 -15.58 -6.51 -2.79
N HIS A 112 -14.90 -7.59 -3.16
CA HIS A 112 -13.45 -7.59 -3.31
C HIS A 112 -12.99 -8.53 -4.42
N LYS A 113 -11.86 -8.19 -5.06
CA LYS A 113 -11.18 -9.02 -6.04
C LYS A 113 -9.67 -8.94 -5.85
N PHE A 114 -9.00 -10.04 -6.16
CA PHE A 114 -7.54 -10.11 -6.17
C PHE A 114 -7.08 -10.32 -7.61
N HIS A 115 -6.22 -9.41 -8.06
CA HIS A 115 -5.64 -9.50 -9.40
C HIS A 115 -4.14 -9.71 -9.27
N TYR A 116 -3.61 -10.61 -10.09
CA TYR A 116 -2.18 -10.87 -10.18
C TYR A 116 -1.68 -10.45 -11.54
N LEU A 117 -0.79 -9.46 -11.56
CA LEU A 117 -0.14 -8.99 -12.78
C LEU A 117 0.83 -10.04 -13.31
N ASP A 118 1.00 -10.15 -14.63
CA ASP A 118 1.81 -11.21 -15.25
C ASP A 118 3.31 -11.05 -14.95
N ASN A 119 3.79 -9.83 -14.82
CA ASN A 119 5.20 -9.51 -14.78
C ASN A 119 5.68 -9.04 -13.40
N GLY A 120 6.90 -9.44 -13.03
CA GLY A 120 7.57 -8.99 -11.81
C GLY A 120 7.33 -9.86 -10.59
N MET A 121 7.91 -9.45 -9.46
CA MET A 121 7.73 -10.10 -8.16
C MET A 121 6.61 -9.46 -7.33
N LYS A 122 6.30 -8.20 -7.57
CA LYS A 122 5.25 -7.44 -6.92
C LYS A 122 4.07 -7.39 -7.87
N LYS A 123 3.13 -8.32 -7.74
CA LYS A 123 2.09 -8.58 -8.73
C LYS A 123 0.67 -8.34 -8.23
N LEU A 124 0.49 -8.37 -6.90
CA LEU A 124 -0.83 -8.32 -6.29
C LEU A 124 -1.45 -6.94 -6.37
N ILE A 125 -2.68 -6.87 -6.86
CA ILE A 125 -3.59 -5.76 -6.70
C ILE A 125 -4.78 -6.26 -5.88
N ILE A 126 -5.13 -5.54 -4.82
CA ILE A 126 -6.36 -5.76 -4.06
C ILE A 126 -7.36 -4.70 -4.49
N GLU A 127 -8.49 -5.15 -5.05
CA GLU A 127 -9.64 -4.31 -5.36
C GLU A 127 -10.69 -4.53 -4.29
N ILE A 128 -11.18 -3.47 -3.69
CA ILE A 128 -12.35 -3.52 -2.80
C ILE A 128 -13.36 -2.45 -3.19
N GLU A 129 -14.63 -2.74 -2.91
CA GLU A 129 -15.70 -1.76 -2.92
C GLU A 129 -16.22 -1.55 -1.49
N THR A 130 -16.19 -0.33 -1.02
CA THR A 130 -16.69 0.05 0.31
C THR A 130 -17.19 1.49 0.28
N ASN A 131 -18.34 1.74 0.92
CA ASN A 131 -18.91 3.08 1.08
C ASN A 131 -19.00 3.90 -0.24
N GLY A 132 -19.32 3.23 -1.36
CA GLY A 132 -19.51 3.88 -2.68
C GLY A 132 -18.23 4.23 -3.43
N VAL A 133 -17.06 3.83 -2.93
CA VAL A 133 -15.77 4.01 -3.60
C VAL A 133 -15.11 2.65 -3.88
N VAL A 134 -14.48 2.52 -5.05
CA VAL A 134 -13.63 1.38 -5.38
C VAL A 134 -12.18 1.76 -5.12
N ILE A 135 -11.45 0.91 -4.41
CA ILE A 135 -10.04 1.13 -4.09
C ILE A 135 -9.19 0.01 -4.70
N PHE A 136 -8.23 0.39 -5.50
CA PHE A 136 -7.19 -0.49 -6.02
C PHE A 136 -5.90 -0.25 -5.22
N LEU A 137 -5.52 -1.20 -4.36
CA LEU A 137 -4.27 -1.15 -3.62
C LEU A 137 -3.19 -1.90 -4.40
N VAL A 138 -2.13 -1.18 -4.76
CA VAL A 138 -1.05 -1.70 -5.61
C VAL A 138 0.30 -1.68 -4.90
N HIS A 139 1.20 -2.57 -5.33
CA HIS A 139 2.62 -2.51 -5.02
C HIS A 139 3.40 -2.95 -6.25
N LEU A 140 3.93 -1.98 -7.01
CA LEU A 140 4.53 -2.23 -8.33
C LEU A 140 6.02 -2.56 -8.25
N ALA A 141 6.54 -3.10 -9.35
CA ALA A 141 7.93 -3.54 -9.47
C ALA A 141 8.94 -2.38 -9.43
N LEU A 142 10.13 -2.65 -8.88
CA LEU A 142 11.25 -1.70 -8.85
C LEU A 142 11.80 -1.38 -10.25
N GLY A 143 11.82 -2.38 -11.16
CA GLY A 143 12.39 -2.22 -12.50
C GLY A 143 11.43 -1.54 -13.48
N GLY A 144 11.84 -0.44 -14.11
CA GLY A 144 11.00 0.38 -14.99
C GLY A 144 10.33 -0.41 -16.12
N LYS A 145 11.07 -1.25 -16.86
CA LYS A 145 10.49 -2.07 -17.94
C LYS A 145 9.36 -2.99 -17.46
N THR A 146 9.52 -3.59 -16.29
CA THR A 146 8.49 -4.44 -15.69
C THR A 146 7.31 -3.61 -15.21
N ARG A 147 7.58 -2.49 -14.58
CA ARG A 147 6.57 -1.56 -14.06
C ARG A 147 5.72 -0.96 -15.18
N MET A 148 6.30 -0.63 -16.34
CA MET A 148 5.54 -0.18 -17.51
C MET A 148 4.52 -1.23 -17.98
N LYS A 149 4.91 -2.51 -18.03
CA LYS A 149 3.97 -3.59 -18.35
C LYS A 149 2.86 -3.72 -17.29
N GLN A 150 3.22 -3.52 -16.02
CA GLN A 150 2.26 -3.51 -14.93
C GLN A 150 1.29 -2.33 -15.01
N PHE A 151 1.74 -1.15 -15.42
CA PHE A 151 0.87 0.01 -15.67
C PHE A 151 -0.15 -0.27 -16.78
N VAL A 152 0.24 -0.93 -17.87
CA VAL A 152 -0.70 -1.30 -18.94
C VAL A 152 -1.79 -2.23 -18.40
N GLN A 153 -1.42 -3.25 -17.62
CA GLN A 153 -2.40 -4.17 -17.05
C GLN A 153 -3.28 -3.51 -15.98
N LEU A 154 -2.70 -2.66 -15.13
CA LEU A 154 -3.47 -1.88 -14.16
C LEU A 154 -4.46 -0.94 -14.87
N PHE A 155 -4.04 -0.30 -15.97
CA PHE A 155 -4.93 0.53 -16.79
C PHE A 155 -6.12 -0.29 -17.30
N SER A 156 -5.90 -1.47 -17.86
CA SER A 156 -6.98 -2.36 -18.34
C SER A 156 -7.94 -2.84 -17.23
N LEU A 157 -7.54 -2.76 -15.96
CA LEU A 157 -8.43 -3.03 -14.83
C LEU A 157 -9.25 -1.79 -14.48
N ILE A 158 -8.61 -0.62 -14.34
CA ILE A 158 -9.29 0.60 -13.90
C ILE A 158 -10.20 1.21 -14.96
N GLU A 159 -9.90 1.03 -16.26
CA GLU A 159 -10.77 1.54 -17.34
C GLU A 159 -12.17 0.92 -17.36
N LYS A 160 -12.32 -0.26 -16.75
CA LYS A 160 -13.60 -0.97 -16.60
C LYS A 160 -14.40 -0.53 -15.37
N CYS A 161 -13.81 0.35 -14.54
CA CYS A 161 -14.45 0.84 -13.34
C CYS A 161 -15.18 2.16 -13.65
N ASP A 162 -16.49 2.14 -13.58
CA ASP A 162 -17.38 3.30 -13.78
C ASP A 162 -17.71 4.05 -12.48
N LYS A 163 -17.30 3.49 -11.34
CA LYS A 163 -17.54 4.06 -10.00
C LYS A 163 -16.44 5.04 -9.60
N PRO A 164 -16.71 5.94 -8.62
CA PRO A 164 -15.64 6.70 -7.97
C PRO A 164 -14.52 5.79 -7.50
N MET A 165 -13.26 6.08 -7.88
CA MET A 165 -12.16 5.17 -7.56
C MET A 165 -10.93 5.89 -7.02
N ILE A 166 -10.21 5.15 -6.16
CA ILE A 166 -8.86 5.48 -5.68
C ILE A 166 -7.91 4.38 -6.13
N VAL A 167 -6.80 4.74 -6.76
CA VAL A 167 -5.69 3.85 -7.04
C VAL A 167 -4.52 4.27 -6.17
N ALA A 168 -4.18 3.45 -5.18
CA ALA A 168 -3.21 3.83 -4.16
C ALA A 168 -2.19 2.73 -3.89
N GLY A 169 -0.97 3.10 -3.51
CA GLY A 169 0.06 2.13 -3.17
C GLY A 169 1.48 2.65 -3.35
N ASP A 170 2.43 1.72 -3.26
CA ASP A 170 3.83 1.95 -3.57
C ASP A 170 4.08 1.66 -5.06
N PHE A 171 4.26 2.71 -5.83
CA PHE A 171 4.48 2.62 -7.28
C PHE A 171 5.96 2.43 -7.64
N ASN A 172 6.87 2.55 -6.69
CA ASN A 172 8.31 2.34 -6.87
C ASN A 172 8.95 3.17 -8.01
N THR A 173 8.50 4.39 -8.22
CA THR A 173 8.98 5.32 -9.26
C THR A 173 10.33 5.93 -8.90
N LEU A 174 11.33 5.09 -8.65
CA LEU A 174 12.66 5.49 -8.14
C LEU A 174 13.46 6.39 -9.09
N TRP A 175 13.21 6.29 -10.40
CA TRP A 175 14.05 6.89 -11.46
C TRP A 175 13.39 8.06 -12.18
N GLY A 176 12.19 8.44 -11.78
CA GLY A 176 11.43 9.54 -12.39
C GLY A 176 9.93 9.32 -12.25
N THR A 177 9.14 10.31 -12.60
CA THR A 177 7.68 10.30 -12.49
C THR A 177 6.97 10.19 -13.85
N GLU A 178 7.72 10.15 -14.96
CA GLU A 178 7.14 10.14 -16.30
C GLU A 178 6.17 8.98 -16.53
N GLU A 179 6.53 7.80 -16.00
CA GLU A 179 5.69 6.59 -16.14
C GLU A 179 4.33 6.77 -15.45
N ILE A 180 4.32 7.35 -14.24
CA ILE A 180 3.07 7.56 -13.50
C ILE A 180 2.27 8.74 -14.06
N GLU A 181 2.93 9.75 -14.63
CA GLU A 181 2.26 10.86 -15.30
C GLU A 181 1.52 10.38 -16.56
N LEU A 182 2.13 9.50 -17.34
CA LEU A 182 1.49 8.84 -18.49
C LEU A 182 0.29 7.99 -18.03
N PHE A 183 0.46 7.21 -16.97
CA PHE A 183 -0.62 6.40 -16.39
C PHE A 183 -1.78 7.26 -15.89
N MET A 184 -1.50 8.33 -15.16
CA MET A 184 -2.53 9.27 -14.69
C MET A 184 -3.30 9.90 -15.85
N LYS A 185 -2.58 10.33 -16.89
CA LYS A 185 -3.19 10.92 -18.09
C LYS A 185 -4.10 9.93 -18.81
N ALA A 186 -3.62 8.71 -19.05
CA ALA A 186 -4.40 7.65 -19.68
C ALA A 186 -5.65 7.29 -18.87
N GLY A 187 -5.49 7.08 -17.55
CA GLY A 187 -6.58 6.72 -16.63
C GLY A 187 -7.48 7.88 -16.22
N LYS A 188 -7.22 9.11 -16.70
CA LYS A 188 -7.93 10.34 -16.28
C LYS A 188 -7.95 10.52 -14.75
N LEU A 189 -6.83 10.14 -14.11
CA LEU A 189 -6.62 10.21 -12.67
C LEU A 189 -5.87 11.49 -12.29
N LYS A 190 -6.10 11.95 -11.05
CA LYS A 190 -5.35 13.04 -10.43
C LYS A 190 -4.62 12.53 -9.19
N SER A 191 -3.45 13.09 -8.90
CA SER A 191 -2.76 12.81 -7.64
C SER A 191 -3.39 13.64 -6.52
N ALA A 192 -3.66 13.02 -5.36
CA ALA A 192 -4.05 13.74 -4.17
C ALA A 192 -2.88 14.59 -3.62
N ASN A 193 -1.63 14.12 -3.76
CA ASN A 193 -0.42 14.83 -3.33
C ASN A 193 0.07 15.81 -4.41
N LEU A 194 -0.65 16.89 -4.62
CA LEU A 194 -0.34 17.89 -5.66
C LEU A 194 1.02 18.56 -5.46
N GLU A 195 1.45 18.72 -4.22
CA GLU A 195 2.75 19.32 -3.88
C GLU A 195 3.92 18.34 -4.07
N ARG A 196 3.65 17.10 -4.47
CA ARG A 196 4.65 16.03 -4.66
C ARG A 196 5.56 15.86 -3.44
N LYS A 197 4.99 15.97 -2.24
CA LYS A 197 5.74 15.75 -1.00
C LYS A 197 6.35 14.34 -1.00
N PRO A 198 7.68 14.20 -0.80
CA PRO A 198 8.34 12.91 -0.87
C PRO A 198 7.91 12.01 0.30
N THR A 199 7.80 10.69 0.03
CA THR A 199 7.40 9.68 1.02
C THR A 199 8.56 8.77 1.44
N PHE A 200 9.66 8.75 0.69
CA PHE A 200 10.79 7.84 0.90
C PHE A 200 12.16 8.53 0.77
N PRO A 201 13.16 8.15 1.58
CA PRO A 201 13.03 7.36 2.80
C PRO A 201 12.54 8.22 3.98
N SER A 202 11.80 7.64 4.92
CA SER A 202 11.10 8.37 5.99
C SER A 202 11.98 9.28 6.84
N TRP A 203 13.28 8.96 7.00
CA TRP A 203 14.24 9.74 7.79
C TRP A 203 14.87 10.92 7.04
N SER A 204 14.79 10.95 5.73
CA SER A 204 15.25 12.05 4.86
C SER A 204 14.52 11.93 3.52
N PRO A 205 13.24 12.32 3.48
CA PRO A 205 12.39 12.11 2.31
C PRO A 205 12.92 12.86 1.10
N LYS A 206 13.11 12.13 -0.01
CA LYS A 206 13.65 12.67 -1.27
C LYS A 206 12.89 12.22 -2.50
N LYS A 207 12.10 11.15 -2.38
CA LYS A 207 11.35 10.55 -3.49
C LYS A 207 9.90 10.33 -3.11
N GLU A 208 9.01 10.61 -4.04
CA GLU A 208 7.61 10.23 -3.97
C GLU A 208 7.49 8.84 -4.59
N LEU A 209 7.29 7.81 -3.77
CA LEU A 209 7.11 6.43 -4.22
C LEU A 209 5.68 5.93 -3.97
N ASP A 210 5.04 6.49 -2.96
CA ASP A 210 3.68 6.18 -2.57
C ASP A 210 2.74 7.23 -3.16
N PHE A 211 1.71 6.78 -3.84
CA PHE A 211 0.73 7.66 -4.48
C PHE A 211 -0.68 7.30 -4.05
N VAL A 212 -1.52 8.31 -3.97
CA VAL A 212 -2.97 8.19 -3.88
C VAL A 212 -3.55 8.94 -5.07
N LEU A 213 -3.97 8.18 -6.08
CA LEU A 213 -4.57 8.71 -7.30
C LEU A 213 -6.08 8.55 -7.21
N HIS A 214 -6.84 9.47 -7.78
CA HIS A 214 -8.29 9.45 -7.70
C HIS A 214 -8.97 9.85 -9.02
N SER A 215 -10.17 9.32 -9.25
CA SER A 215 -11.04 9.72 -10.36
C SER A 215 -11.63 11.11 -10.16
N LYS A 216 -12.20 11.68 -11.21
CA LYS A 216 -12.84 13.00 -11.19
C LYS A 216 -14.02 13.12 -10.21
N ASN A 217 -14.66 12.01 -9.89
CA ASN A 217 -15.82 11.94 -8.99
C ASN A 217 -15.42 11.91 -7.50
N ILE A 218 -14.15 12.18 -7.21
CA ILE A 218 -13.63 12.33 -5.84
C ILE A 218 -13.03 13.72 -5.70
N LYS A 219 -13.46 14.42 -4.65
CA LYS A 219 -12.92 15.71 -4.24
C LYS A 219 -12.00 15.51 -3.03
N ILE A 220 -10.75 15.91 -3.15
CA ILE A 220 -9.80 15.93 -2.04
C ILE A 220 -9.99 17.20 -1.23
N ASN A 221 -10.25 17.07 0.07
CA ASN A 221 -10.42 18.19 1.00
C ASN A 221 -9.10 18.51 1.72
N ASP A 222 -8.33 17.47 2.09
CA ASP A 222 -7.04 17.62 2.77
C ASP A 222 -6.11 16.46 2.42
N VAL A 223 -4.81 16.72 2.41
CA VAL A 223 -3.77 15.70 2.21
C VAL A 223 -2.59 15.94 3.14
N LYS A 224 -2.14 14.89 3.79
CA LYS A 224 -1.00 14.92 4.71
C LYS A 224 -0.04 13.77 4.45
N VAL A 225 1.21 14.09 4.12
CA VAL A 225 2.33 13.15 4.25
C VAL A 225 2.84 13.27 5.68
N ILE A 226 2.57 12.25 6.50
CA ILE A 226 2.77 12.32 7.95
C ILE A 226 4.19 11.89 8.31
N LYS A 227 4.95 12.77 8.95
CA LYS A 227 6.30 12.46 9.42
C LYS A 227 6.25 11.45 10.57
N THR A 228 6.71 10.24 10.30
CA THR A 228 6.87 9.16 11.29
C THR A 228 8.07 8.29 10.95
N MET A 229 8.59 7.57 11.94
CA MET A 229 9.76 6.71 11.80
C MET A 229 9.41 5.24 12.03
N LEU A 230 8.15 4.90 11.87
CA LEU A 230 7.65 3.53 12.08
C LEU A 230 7.87 2.61 10.87
N SER A 231 8.19 3.17 9.70
CA SER A 231 8.60 2.46 8.49
C SER A 231 9.68 3.27 7.77
N ASP A 232 10.25 2.74 6.71
CA ASP A 232 11.10 3.49 5.79
C ASP A 232 10.29 4.34 4.79
N HIS A 233 8.97 4.16 4.71
CA HIS A 233 8.05 5.03 4.00
C HIS A 233 7.27 5.93 4.95
N LEU A 234 6.87 7.11 4.48
CA LEU A 234 5.92 7.99 5.17
C LEU A 234 4.50 7.68 4.71
N PRO A 235 3.53 7.59 5.64
CA PRO A 235 2.14 7.38 5.27
C PRO A 235 1.51 8.65 4.68
N ILE A 236 0.55 8.45 3.76
CA ILE A 236 -0.28 9.50 3.17
C ILE A 236 -1.69 9.36 3.74
N LEU A 237 -2.18 10.40 4.36
CA LEU A 237 -3.58 10.51 4.80
C LEU A 237 -4.29 11.54 3.92
N ILE A 238 -5.41 11.14 3.33
CA ILE A 238 -6.31 12.05 2.62
C ILE A 238 -7.65 12.14 3.33
N ASP A 239 -8.29 13.31 3.23
CA ASP A 239 -9.71 13.51 3.51
C ASP A 239 -10.40 13.81 2.18
N PHE A 240 -11.49 13.10 1.88
CA PHE A 240 -12.15 13.19 0.57
C PHE A 240 -13.65 13.00 0.64
N ASP A 241 -14.36 13.53 -0.35
CA ASP A 241 -15.78 13.32 -0.60
C ASP A 241 -16.00 12.70 -1.99
N ILE A 242 -17.07 11.95 -2.14
CA ILE A 242 -17.61 11.49 -3.43
C ILE A 242 -18.56 12.58 -3.91
N ILE A 243 -18.41 13.02 -5.18
CA ILE A 243 -19.19 14.09 -5.80
C ILE A 243 -19.93 13.59 -7.04
#